data_d784649480fedb3ff59653bf62b1f3aa
#
_entry.id   d784649480fedb3ff59653bf62b1f3aa
#
_cell.length_a   1.000
_cell.length_b   1.000
_cell.length_c   1.000
_cell.angle_alpha   90.00
_cell.angle_beta   90.00
_cell.angle_gamma   90.00
#
_symmetry.space_group_name_H-M   'P 1'
#
loop_
_entity.id
_entity.type
_entity.pdbx_description
1 polymer ?
#
loop_
_entity_poly.entity_id
_entity_poly.type
_entity_poly.pdbx_seq_one_letter_code
_entity_poly.pdbx_strand_id
1 'polypeptide(L)'
;MMAPALETDRLRLRGHRVEDLAECAAMWAHPDVVRYIGGRPYSNEEVWARMLRYVGHWTWMGFGFWAIEEKRTGAFAGEAGFADFNRGIPAIDGVPEVGWVMAPRTHGQGYATEAMRALLRWADEHLESRRTVCLVHPDNLRSRHVAEKCGYKEIAKTAYRGEPTAILER
;
A
#
# COMPACT_ATOMS: atom_id res chain seq x y z
N MET A 1 -16.72 9.16 -1.61
CA MET A 1 -16.64 8.61 -0.24
C MET A 1 -15.28 8.99 0.34
N MET A 2 -15.18 9.24 1.65
CA MET A 2 -13.88 9.44 2.33
C MET A 2 -13.44 8.12 2.98
N ALA A 3 -12.11 7.94 3.13
CA ALA A 3 -11.57 6.78 3.81
C ALA A 3 -12.12 6.68 5.25
N PRO A 4 -12.71 5.55 5.66
CA PRO A 4 -13.10 5.35 7.06
C PRO A 4 -11.84 5.25 7.94
N ALA A 5 -11.97 5.62 9.22
CA ALA A 5 -10.90 5.41 10.17
C ALA A 5 -10.88 3.94 10.60
N LEU A 6 -9.69 3.31 10.57
CA LEU A 6 -9.47 1.97 11.12
C LEU A 6 -8.48 2.08 12.28
N GLU A 7 -8.68 1.29 13.31
CA GLU A 7 -7.79 1.26 14.46
C GLU A 7 -7.30 -0.16 14.74
N THR A 8 -6.05 -0.23 15.16
CA THR A 8 -5.40 -1.44 15.65
C THR A 8 -4.87 -1.18 17.06
N ASP A 9 -4.11 -2.10 17.61
CA ASP A 9 -3.49 -1.89 18.92
C ASP A 9 -2.54 -0.69 18.94
N ARG A 10 -1.72 -0.52 17.91
CA ARG A 10 -0.66 0.50 17.83
C ARG A 10 -0.89 1.57 16.77
N LEU A 11 -1.76 1.33 15.80
CA LEU A 11 -1.90 2.16 14.61
C LEU A 11 -3.31 2.71 14.46
N ARG A 12 -3.38 3.90 13.84
CA ARG A 12 -4.60 4.47 13.28
C ARG A 12 -4.39 4.64 11.78
N LEU A 13 -5.31 4.11 10.98
CA LEU A 13 -5.37 4.31 9.55
C LEU A 13 -6.48 5.31 9.25
N ARG A 14 -6.17 6.36 8.49
CA ARG A 14 -7.11 7.43 8.14
C ARG A 14 -6.92 7.90 6.70
N GLY A 15 -7.86 8.66 6.19
CA GLY A 15 -7.67 9.32 4.90
C GLY A 15 -6.44 10.24 4.88
N HIS A 16 -5.82 10.35 3.71
CA HIS A 16 -4.73 11.32 3.50
C HIS A 16 -5.25 12.74 3.65
N ARG A 17 -4.40 13.61 4.16
CA ARG A 17 -4.60 15.06 4.29
C ARG A 17 -3.52 15.79 3.52
N VAL A 18 -3.76 17.04 3.17
CA VAL A 18 -2.77 17.86 2.47
C VAL A 18 -1.48 18.00 3.29
N GLU A 19 -1.62 18.06 4.60
CA GLU A 19 -0.52 18.19 5.55
C GLU A 19 0.41 16.97 5.58
N ASP A 20 -0.04 15.81 5.10
CA ASP A 20 0.79 14.59 5.02
C ASP A 20 1.85 14.66 3.92
N LEU A 21 1.77 15.65 3.00
CA LEU A 21 2.67 15.73 1.85
C LEU A 21 4.14 15.70 2.24
N ALA A 22 4.53 16.44 3.28
CA ALA A 22 5.94 16.50 3.70
C ALA A 22 6.46 15.12 4.16
N GLU A 23 5.68 14.40 4.95
CA GLU A 23 6.04 13.07 5.45
C GLU A 23 6.01 12.02 4.32
N CYS A 24 4.99 12.06 3.46
CA CYS A 24 4.92 11.21 2.28
C CYS A 24 6.12 11.44 1.35
N ALA A 25 6.47 12.71 1.08
CA ALA A 25 7.61 13.06 0.23
C ALA A 25 8.93 12.56 0.83
N ALA A 26 9.15 12.74 2.13
CA ALA A 26 10.33 12.23 2.82
C ALA A 26 10.43 10.70 2.73
N MET A 27 9.30 10.00 2.90
CA MET A 27 9.25 8.54 2.77
C MET A 27 9.56 8.09 1.34
N TRP A 28 8.91 8.66 0.34
CA TRP A 28 9.10 8.30 -1.08
C TRP A 28 10.43 8.77 -1.69
N ALA A 29 11.15 9.66 -1.02
CA ALA A 29 12.52 10.03 -1.39
C ALA A 29 13.58 9.09 -0.78
N HIS A 30 13.21 8.25 0.19
CA HIS A 30 14.19 7.44 0.92
C HIS A 30 14.63 6.21 0.11
N PRO A 31 15.96 5.97 -0.08
CA PRO A 31 16.47 4.87 -0.91
C PRO A 31 15.97 3.49 -0.53
N ASP A 32 15.86 3.20 0.77
CA ASP A 32 15.38 1.88 1.25
C ASP A 32 13.91 1.64 0.94
N VAL A 33 13.12 2.70 0.79
CA VAL A 33 11.69 2.63 0.43
C VAL A 33 11.54 2.35 -1.05
N VAL A 34 12.23 3.11 -1.89
CA VAL A 34 12.03 3.07 -3.34
C VAL A 34 12.86 1.99 -4.05
N ARG A 35 13.76 1.33 -3.36
CA ARG A 35 14.68 0.33 -3.91
C ARG A 35 14.00 -0.68 -4.85
N TYR A 36 12.83 -1.15 -4.48
CA TYR A 36 12.03 -2.11 -5.26
C TYR A 36 10.75 -1.49 -5.84
N ILE A 37 10.62 -0.15 -5.76
CA ILE A 37 9.47 0.60 -6.25
C ILE A 37 9.98 1.72 -7.16
N GLY A 38 10.35 1.37 -8.40
CA GLY A 38 10.90 2.30 -9.37
C GLY A 38 12.40 2.59 -9.23
N GLY A 39 13.05 2.20 -8.13
CA GLY A 39 14.52 2.25 -7.94
C GLY A 39 15.12 3.65 -7.82
N ARG A 40 14.31 4.70 -7.72
CA ARG A 40 14.75 6.10 -7.58
C ARG A 40 13.86 6.88 -6.62
N PRO A 41 14.39 7.94 -5.98
CA PRO A 41 13.54 8.87 -5.22
C PRO A 41 12.45 9.49 -6.09
N TYR A 42 11.27 9.69 -5.50
CA TYR A 42 10.15 10.39 -6.14
C TYR A 42 10.24 11.89 -5.84
N SER A 43 9.88 12.71 -6.82
CA SER A 43 9.75 14.16 -6.63
C SER A 43 8.50 14.51 -5.83
N ASN A 44 8.44 15.73 -5.27
CA ASN A 44 7.24 16.23 -4.61
C ASN A 44 6.01 16.20 -5.53
N GLU A 45 6.18 16.51 -6.81
CA GLU A 45 5.10 16.47 -7.81
C GLU A 45 4.57 15.04 -7.98
N GLU A 46 5.45 14.05 -8.07
CA GLU A 46 5.05 12.65 -8.19
C GLU A 46 4.32 12.14 -6.94
N VAL A 47 4.78 12.55 -5.76
CA VAL A 47 4.13 12.20 -4.49
C VAL A 47 2.77 12.90 -4.38
N TRP A 48 2.67 14.18 -4.75
CA TRP A 48 1.41 14.90 -4.79
C TRP A 48 0.39 14.24 -5.72
N ALA A 49 0.79 13.89 -6.95
CA ALA A 49 -0.06 13.18 -7.89
C ALA A 49 -0.52 11.81 -7.34
N ARG A 50 0.36 11.12 -6.59
CA ARG A 50 0.03 9.86 -5.91
C ARG A 50 -1.03 10.06 -4.84
N MET A 51 -0.90 11.07 -3.99
CA MET A 51 -1.88 11.38 -2.94
C MET A 51 -3.24 11.75 -3.53
N LEU A 52 -3.27 12.57 -4.58
CA LEU A 52 -4.52 12.90 -5.30
C LEU A 52 -5.18 11.65 -5.89
N ARG A 53 -4.40 10.73 -6.44
CA ARG A 53 -4.91 9.45 -6.94
C ARG A 53 -5.53 8.61 -5.83
N TYR A 54 -4.98 8.59 -4.63
CA TYR A 54 -5.56 7.88 -3.48
C TYR A 54 -6.94 8.45 -3.09
N VAL A 55 -7.06 9.76 -3.07
CA VAL A 55 -8.35 10.44 -2.83
C VAL A 55 -9.34 10.13 -3.96
N GLY A 56 -8.87 10.13 -5.21
CA GLY A 56 -9.67 9.74 -6.38
C GLY A 56 -10.21 8.31 -6.28
N HIS A 57 -9.41 7.36 -5.85
CA HIS A 57 -9.85 5.97 -5.64
C HIS A 57 -11.00 5.89 -4.64
N TRP A 58 -10.93 6.57 -3.50
CA TRP A 58 -12.02 6.62 -2.52
C TRP A 58 -13.32 7.18 -3.10
N THR A 59 -13.20 8.18 -3.96
CA THR A 59 -14.37 8.84 -4.57
C THR A 59 -15.03 7.96 -5.65
N TRP A 60 -14.24 7.33 -6.49
CA TRP A 60 -14.75 6.59 -7.67
C TRP A 60 -14.97 5.12 -7.41
N MET A 61 -14.08 4.49 -6.64
CA MET A 61 -14.05 3.05 -6.47
C MET A 61 -14.59 2.59 -5.11
N GLY A 62 -14.78 3.52 -4.16
CA GLY A 62 -15.22 3.17 -2.81
C GLY A 62 -14.15 2.50 -1.94
N PHE A 63 -12.91 2.39 -2.44
CA PHE A 63 -11.73 1.94 -1.72
C PHE A 63 -10.52 2.76 -2.13
N GLY A 64 -9.45 2.74 -1.34
CA GLY A 64 -8.25 3.52 -1.62
C GLY A 64 -7.16 3.25 -0.60
N PHE A 65 -6.19 4.15 -0.53
CA PHE A 65 -5.10 4.10 0.43
C PHE A 65 -5.43 4.93 1.69
N TRP A 66 -4.91 4.46 2.81
CA TRP A 66 -4.89 5.16 4.10
C TRP A 66 -3.49 5.65 4.42
N ALA A 67 -3.41 6.80 5.05
CA ALA A 67 -2.24 7.20 5.83
C ALA A 67 -2.26 6.47 7.16
N ILE A 68 -1.11 6.01 7.62
CA ILE A 68 -0.94 5.26 8.87
C ILE A 68 -0.23 6.14 9.89
N GLU A 69 -0.79 6.25 11.07
CA GLU A 69 -0.22 6.95 12.23
C GLU A 69 0.04 6.00 13.39
N GLU A 70 1.10 6.25 14.14
CA GLU A 70 1.29 5.63 15.45
C GLU A 70 0.33 6.26 16.46
N LYS A 71 -0.50 5.48 17.13
CA LYS A 71 -1.46 5.99 18.13
C LYS A 71 -0.78 6.71 19.29
N ARG A 72 0.39 6.24 19.71
CA ARG A 72 1.12 6.79 20.87
C ARG A 72 1.66 8.19 20.62
N THR A 73 2.08 8.50 19.39
CA THR A 73 2.79 9.75 19.08
C THR A 73 2.05 10.63 18.08
N GLY A 74 1.08 10.09 17.34
CA GLY A 74 0.47 10.74 16.20
C GLY A 74 1.38 10.85 14.98
N ALA A 75 2.58 10.27 15.02
CA ALA A 75 3.56 10.40 13.95
C ALA A 75 3.18 9.53 12.75
N PHE A 76 3.40 10.05 11.54
CA PHE A 76 3.17 9.33 10.30
C PHE A 76 4.06 8.07 10.22
N ALA A 77 3.48 6.91 9.99
CA ALA A 77 4.17 5.63 9.97
C ALA A 77 4.29 5.03 8.57
N GLY A 78 3.48 5.50 7.63
CA GLY A 78 3.45 4.97 6.28
C GLY A 78 2.08 5.12 5.62
N GLU A 79 1.89 4.38 4.56
CA GLU A 79 0.61 4.31 3.85
C GLU A 79 0.34 2.88 3.36
N ALA A 80 -0.91 2.47 3.36
CA ALA A 80 -1.33 1.18 2.82
C ALA A 80 -2.79 1.24 2.37
N GLY A 81 -3.17 0.36 1.44
CA GLY A 81 -4.55 0.33 0.97
C GLY A 81 -4.74 -0.46 -0.30
N PHE A 82 -5.91 -0.30 -0.90
CA PHE A 82 -6.29 -0.94 -2.14
C PHE A 82 -6.34 0.07 -3.28
N ALA A 83 -6.04 -0.38 -4.49
CA ALA A 83 -6.18 0.43 -5.69
C ALA A 83 -6.51 -0.46 -6.90
N ASP A 84 -7.16 0.12 -7.89
CA ASP A 84 -7.12 -0.34 -9.27
C ASP A 84 -6.21 0.63 -10.04
N PHE A 85 -5.00 0.17 -10.34
CA PHE A 85 -4.03 0.99 -11.06
C PHE A 85 -4.16 0.87 -12.57
N ASN A 86 -5.09 0.04 -13.06
CA ASN A 86 -5.30 -0.19 -14.49
C ASN A 86 -3.96 -0.46 -15.23
N ARG A 87 -3.20 -1.44 -14.72
CA ARG A 87 -1.82 -1.69 -15.16
C ARG A 87 -1.71 -2.33 -16.53
N GLY A 88 -2.81 -2.79 -17.13
CA GLY A 88 -2.79 -3.56 -18.38
C GLY A 88 -2.17 -4.96 -18.20
N ILE A 89 -2.26 -5.56 -17.03
CA ILE A 89 -1.86 -6.93 -16.74
C ILE A 89 -3.12 -7.79 -16.70
N PRO A 90 -3.41 -8.61 -17.73
CA PRO A 90 -4.69 -9.32 -17.84
C PRO A 90 -5.03 -10.21 -16.63
N ALA A 91 -4.02 -10.78 -15.97
CA ALA A 91 -4.21 -11.68 -14.83
C ALA A 91 -4.84 -11.00 -13.60
N ILE A 92 -4.78 -9.66 -13.52
CA ILE A 92 -5.26 -8.88 -12.38
C ILE A 92 -6.22 -7.76 -12.76
N ASP A 93 -6.70 -7.77 -14.00
CA ASP A 93 -7.63 -6.75 -14.47
C ASP A 93 -8.91 -6.75 -13.64
N GLY A 94 -9.31 -5.57 -13.13
CA GLY A 94 -10.48 -5.42 -12.25
C GLY A 94 -10.35 -6.04 -10.86
N VAL A 95 -9.18 -6.55 -10.48
CA VAL A 95 -8.93 -7.09 -9.14
C VAL A 95 -8.32 -6.02 -8.24
N PRO A 96 -8.86 -5.73 -7.04
CA PRO A 96 -8.26 -4.78 -6.12
C PRO A 96 -6.83 -5.19 -5.76
N GLU A 97 -5.87 -4.30 -6.04
CA GLU A 97 -4.46 -4.49 -5.69
C GLU A 97 -4.18 -3.84 -4.35
N VAL A 98 -3.69 -4.62 -3.39
CA VAL A 98 -3.24 -4.10 -2.11
C VAL A 98 -1.77 -3.70 -2.17
N GLY A 99 -1.45 -2.59 -1.52
CA GLY A 99 -0.08 -2.12 -1.37
C GLY A 99 0.17 -1.53 0.01
N TRP A 100 1.43 -1.52 0.41
CA TRP A 100 1.90 -0.90 1.65
C TRP A 100 3.30 -0.34 1.47
N VAL A 101 3.54 0.79 2.10
CA VAL A 101 4.85 1.45 2.16
C VAL A 101 5.00 2.04 3.56
N MET A 102 6.08 1.68 4.24
CA MET A 102 6.33 2.12 5.60
C MET A 102 7.47 3.12 5.67
N ALA A 103 7.31 4.14 6.51
CA ALA A 103 8.40 5.08 6.78
C ALA A 103 9.62 4.34 7.36
N PRO A 104 10.86 4.68 6.96
CA PRO A 104 12.06 3.91 7.32
C PRO A 104 12.21 3.69 8.82
N ARG A 105 11.87 4.69 9.64
CA ARG A 105 11.93 4.61 11.10
C ARG A 105 11.03 3.55 11.72
N THR A 106 10.04 3.05 10.96
CA THR A 106 9.08 2.05 11.43
C THR A 106 9.36 0.64 10.91
N HIS A 107 10.40 0.48 10.11
CA HIS A 107 10.78 -0.83 9.58
C HIS A 107 11.14 -1.81 10.71
N GLY A 108 10.83 -3.08 10.52
CA GLY A 108 11.15 -4.14 11.48
C GLY A 108 10.26 -4.21 12.72
N GLN A 109 9.27 -3.31 12.87
CA GLN A 109 8.41 -3.24 14.05
C GLN A 109 7.07 -4.02 13.89
N GLY A 110 6.86 -4.67 12.76
CA GLY A 110 5.62 -5.41 12.46
C GLY A 110 4.43 -4.54 12.06
N TYR A 111 4.62 -3.25 11.87
CA TYR A 111 3.53 -2.31 11.53
C TYR A 111 2.88 -2.61 10.19
N ALA A 112 3.66 -2.99 9.17
CA ALA A 112 3.09 -3.38 7.88
C ALA A 112 2.11 -4.55 8.01
N THR A 113 2.49 -5.61 8.73
CA THR A 113 1.62 -6.77 8.96
C THR A 113 0.37 -6.41 9.77
N GLU A 114 0.52 -5.54 10.78
CA GLU A 114 -0.59 -5.07 11.62
C GLU A 114 -1.60 -4.25 10.80
N ALA A 115 -1.12 -3.30 10.01
CA ALA A 115 -1.94 -2.49 9.11
C ALA A 115 -2.64 -3.37 8.07
N MET A 116 -1.90 -4.26 7.41
CA MET A 116 -2.45 -5.17 6.41
C MET A 116 -3.57 -6.04 6.96
N ARG A 117 -3.45 -6.57 8.16
CA ARG A 117 -4.52 -7.36 8.79
C ARG A 117 -5.79 -6.53 9.03
N ALA A 118 -5.65 -5.25 9.40
CA ALA A 118 -6.80 -4.35 9.53
C ALA A 118 -7.45 -4.07 8.18
N LEU A 119 -6.64 -3.81 7.14
CA LEU A 119 -7.11 -3.59 5.78
C LEU A 119 -7.86 -4.81 5.23
N LEU A 120 -7.35 -6.01 5.46
CA LEU A 120 -7.96 -7.24 4.96
C LEU A 120 -9.30 -7.54 5.65
N ARG A 121 -9.42 -7.29 6.96
CA ARG A 121 -10.74 -7.37 7.64
C ARG A 121 -11.74 -6.41 7.02
N TRP A 122 -11.32 -5.15 6.81
CA TRP A 122 -12.16 -4.17 6.14
C TRP A 122 -12.54 -4.61 4.72
N ALA A 123 -11.60 -5.15 3.95
CA ALA A 123 -11.84 -5.63 2.60
C ALA A 123 -12.84 -6.79 2.56
N ASP A 124 -12.73 -7.75 3.49
CA ASP A 124 -13.65 -8.89 3.59
C ASP A 124 -15.11 -8.47 3.85
N GLU A 125 -15.32 -7.28 4.44
CA GLU A 125 -16.64 -6.73 4.76
C GLU A 125 -17.19 -5.77 3.67
N HIS A 126 -16.29 -5.11 2.90
CA HIS A 126 -16.68 -3.97 2.07
C HIS A 126 -16.41 -4.13 0.58
N LEU A 127 -15.44 -4.97 0.19
CA LEU A 127 -15.16 -5.21 -1.22
C LEU A 127 -16.10 -6.28 -1.78
N GLU A 128 -16.62 -6.05 -2.98
CA GLU A 128 -17.42 -7.06 -3.70
C GLU A 128 -16.57 -8.28 -4.08
N SER A 129 -15.32 -8.02 -4.48
CA SER A 129 -14.37 -9.07 -4.81
C SER A 129 -13.77 -9.69 -3.55
N ARG A 130 -13.91 -11.00 -3.42
CA ARG A 130 -13.20 -11.78 -2.41
C ARG A 130 -11.72 -11.96 -2.74
N ARG A 131 -11.35 -11.74 -3.99
CA ARG A 131 -10.02 -11.87 -4.53
C ARG A 131 -9.31 -10.52 -4.42
N THR A 132 -8.10 -10.51 -3.85
CA THR A 132 -7.20 -9.37 -3.85
C THR A 132 -5.80 -9.82 -4.24
N VAL A 133 -5.03 -8.93 -4.86
CA VAL A 133 -3.66 -9.23 -5.30
C VAL A 133 -2.67 -8.21 -4.77
N CYS A 134 -1.40 -8.58 -4.71
CA CYS A 134 -0.31 -7.62 -4.57
C CYS A 134 0.82 -7.95 -5.56
N LEU A 135 1.51 -6.90 -6.02
CA LEU A 135 2.65 -6.99 -6.88
C LEU A 135 3.91 -6.68 -6.06
N VAL A 136 4.85 -7.62 -6.04
CA VAL A 136 6.07 -7.50 -5.25
C VAL A 136 7.27 -7.87 -6.09
N HIS A 137 8.36 -7.09 -6.02
CA HIS A 137 9.63 -7.48 -6.62
C HIS A 137 10.12 -8.79 -5.97
N PRO A 138 10.54 -9.81 -6.74
CA PRO A 138 10.95 -11.12 -6.19
C PRO A 138 12.01 -11.03 -5.10
N ASP A 139 12.95 -10.07 -5.19
CA ASP A 139 14.02 -9.89 -4.22
C ASP A 139 13.60 -9.04 -3.00
N ASN A 140 12.40 -8.47 -3.00
CA ASN A 140 11.87 -7.75 -1.84
C ASN A 140 11.33 -8.74 -0.79
N LEU A 141 12.25 -9.44 -0.12
CA LEU A 141 11.91 -10.48 0.84
C LEU A 141 11.09 -9.95 2.03
N ARG A 142 11.29 -8.68 2.41
CA ARG A 142 10.49 -8.05 3.49
C ARG A 142 9.02 -7.96 3.12
N SER A 143 8.71 -7.43 1.92
CA SER A 143 7.32 -7.34 1.44
C SER A 143 6.72 -8.71 1.17
N ARG A 144 7.49 -9.65 0.61
CA ARG A 144 7.03 -11.04 0.44
C ARG A 144 6.60 -11.66 1.76
N HIS A 145 7.40 -11.49 2.79
CA HIS A 145 7.10 -12.03 4.13
C HIS A 145 5.83 -11.39 4.75
N VAL A 146 5.62 -10.09 4.55
CA VAL A 146 4.36 -9.43 4.95
C VAL A 146 3.17 -10.04 4.21
N ALA A 147 3.27 -10.19 2.89
CA ALA A 147 2.23 -10.80 2.06
C ALA A 147 1.90 -12.23 2.53
N GLU A 148 2.90 -13.07 2.72
CA GLU A 148 2.74 -14.45 3.17
C GLU A 148 2.07 -14.55 4.55
N LYS A 149 2.46 -13.71 5.50
CA LYS A 149 1.82 -13.62 6.83
C LYS A 149 0.35 -13.17 6.76
N CYS A 150 -0.04 -12.52 5.68
CA CYS A 150 -1.39 -12.06 5.41
C CYS A 150 -2.18 -13.03 4.51
N GLY A 151 -1.63 -14.20 4.20
CA GLY A 151 -2.33 -15.26 3.45
C GLY A 151 -2.18 -15.19 1.94
N TYR A 152 -1.35 -14.27 1.41
CA TYR A 152 -1.08 -14.18 -0.01
C TYR A 152 -0.12 -15.27 -0.47
N LYS A 153 -0.39 -15.84 -1.64
CA LYS A 153 0.44 -16.87 -2.28
C LYS A 153 0.80 -16.42 -3.70
N GLU A 154 2.03 -16.70 -4.11
CA GLU A 154 2.48 -16.42 -5.47
C GLU A 154 1.70 -17.28 -6.46
N ILE A 155 1.10 -16.63 -7.44
CA ILE A 155 0.32 -17.27 -8.52
C ILE A 155 0.98 -17.12 -9.89
N ALA A 156 1.80 -16.09 -10.08
CA ALA A 156 2.48 -15.84 -11.36
C ALA A 156 3.71 -14.96 -11.16
N LYS A 157 4.59 -14.99 -12.17
CA LYS A 157 5.70 -14.06 -12.34
C LYS A 157 5.53 -13.36 -13.68
N THR A 158 5.84 -12.07 -13.72
CA THR A 158 5.76 -11.24 -14.92
C THR A 158 6.87 -10.19 -14.89
N ALA A 159 6.91 -9.34 -15.88
CA ALA A 159 7.68 -8.10 -15.85
C ALA A 159 6.70 -6.93 -15.94
N TYR A 160 6.90 -5.92 -15.11
CA TYR A 160 6.14 -4.69 -15.14
C TYR A 160 7.10 -3.50 -15.22
N ARG A 161 6.95 -2.68 -16.28
CA ARG A 161 7.86 -1.56 -16.60
C ARG A 161 9.34 -1.98 -16.65
N GLY A 162 9.61 -3.18 -17.16
CA GLY A 162 10.97 -3.73 -17.27
C GLY A 162 11.52 -4.38 -16.00
N GLU A 163 10.79 -4.35 -14.89
CA GLU A 163 11.21 -4.93 -13.62
C GLU A 163 10.55 -6.29 -13.34
N PRO A 164 11.29 -7.27 -12.81
CA PRO A 164 10.72 -8.54 -12.40
C PRO A 164 9.63 -8.33 -11.35
N THR A 165 8.50 -8.99 -11.51
CA THR A 165 7.35 -8.80 -10.64
C THR A 165 6.70 -10.15 -10.32
N ALA A 166 6.54 -10.45 -9.04
CA ALA A 166 5.73 -11.56 -8.57
C ALA A 166 4.30 -11.05 -8.30
N ILE A 167 3.31 -11.80 -8.77
CA ILE A 167 1.90 -11.57 -8.46
C ILE A 167 1.51 -12.56 -7.37
N LEU A 168 1.07 -12.04 -6.25
CA LEU A 168 0.56 -12.84 -5.13
C LEU A 168 -0.93 -12.53 -4.96
N GLU A 169 -1.70 -13.56 -4.58
CA GLU A 169 -3.15 -13.49 -4.45
C GLU A 169 -3.62 -14.08 -3.12
N ARG A 170 -4.67 -13.50 -2.62
CA ARG A 170 -5.46 -13.96 -1.49
C ARG A 170 -6.94 -13.97 -1.87
#